data_c9f3bbc2d15bdd6167ecb24d45025279
#
_entry.id   c9f3bbc2d15bdd6167ecb24d45025279
#
_cell.length_a   1.000
_cell.length_b   1.000
_cell.length_c   1.000
_cell.angle_alpha   90.00
_cell.angle_beta   90.00
_cell.angle_gamma   90.00
#
_symmetry.space_group_name_H-M   'P 1'
#
loop_
_entity.id
_entity.type
_entity.pdbx_description
1 polymer ?
#
loop_
_entity_poly.entity_id
_entity_poly.type
_entity_poly.pdbx_seq_one_letter_code
_entity_poly.pdbx_strand_id
1 'polypeptide(L)'
;MSDRKHLFGTSDKSDFIMNMTDAGAKKLCAMYCIIAMALIELAALPYYLTKNVVDYYDEVMDTQVPHYLSDKVIYWAAVLMFGLGILGFSIFLIGKMKKQISLKDNKALLWMVGIIVMSFISALAAEDVNSAMTGYLDRAEGMLTLIGYYGFFAAAFTVIADDWRKRLCAVLIAVGAVNSVIGILQVIPALEDIIPNWFTVLNVTFTQGIRVPAANGLSMTPHALAGVLTVCFAAALAAVIFSDKLAVKLASGCAAVLMTAAGVYTRTVTALIGLGTAAVVMAAIAVIYAVKNRGASSADEEDEAAVPVYSVKSVVISLVCCVVAVGAAVGILAGTGELELHDEEVIRTDSIRMLMLLQRDDTETWIYPYLWDDGVYIAEQNPLLGVGPDNWAAIYRAGSTIDRTYNEYVDVAMQRGFITAALYVIFLLVTLIKALGALGSFIGREVNWAAAAVCCAVCAYIVQAFFNISSLASSPFFYICIGLVWSYTAKAKRKLSAKK
;
A
#
# COMPACT_ATOMS: atom_id res chain seq x y z
N MET A 1 6.13 43.27 -0.58
CA MET A 1 5.10 42.91 0.42
C MET A 1 4.22 41.86 -0.22
N SER A 2 4.42 40.63 0.18
CA SER A 2 3.75 39.46 -0.43
C SER A 2 2.34 39.36 0.13
N ASP A 3 1.35 39.40 -0.76
CA ASP A 3 -0.04 39.10 -0.49
C ASP A 3 -0.17 37.68 0.11
N ARG A 4 -0.22 37.58 1.42
CA ARG A 4 -0.79 36.40 2.09
C ARG A 4 -2.28 36.38 1.76
N LYS A 5 -2.66 35.80 0.63
CA LYS A 5 -4.05 35.46 0.35
C LYS A 5 -4.53 34.61 1.49
N HIS A 6 -5.37 35.19 2.34
CA HIS A 6 -5.99 34.49 3.45
C HIS A 6 -6.69 33.22 2.96
N LEU A 7 -6.55 32.15 3.71
CA LEU A 7 -7.22 30.87 3.43
C LEU A 7 -8.76 31.04 3.44
N PHE A 8 -9.23 32.10 4.09
CA PHE A 8 -10.63 32.39 4.37
C PHE A 8 -10.94 33.84 3.94
N GLY A 9 -12.05 34.02 3.21
CA GLY A 9 -12.63 35.33 2.98
C GLY A 9 -13.17 35.93 4.27
N THR A 10 -13.25 37.25 4.35
CA THR A 10 -13.59 38.01 5.56
C THR A 10 -14.96 37.67 6.15
N SER A 11 -14.98 37.45 7.46
CA SER A 11 -16.01 37.71 8.49
C SER A 11 -17.41 37.11 8.35
N ASP A 12 -17.57 35.86 8.60
CA ASP A 12 -18.60 35.35 9.51
C ASP A 12 -18.14 33.97 9.97
N LYS A 13 -17.85 33.84 11.24
CA LYS A 13 -17.30 32.61 11.81
C LYS A 13 -18.27 31.43 11.74
N SER A 14 -19.52 31.67 11.39
CA SER A 14 -20.57 30.64 11.31
C SER A 14 -20.47 29.74 10.08
N ASP A 15 -19.86 30.20 8.99
CA ASP A 15 -19.84 29.46 7.70
C ASP A 15 -18.44 29.21 7.18
N PHE A 16 -17.56 28.68 8.05
CA PHE A 16 -16.16 28.39 7.72
C PHE A 16 -15.98 27.65 6.38
N ILE A 17 -16.79 26.60 6.12
CA ILE A 17 -16.69 25.79 4.90
C ILE A 17 -17.19 26.59 3.70
N MET A 18 -18.28 27.34 3.84
CA MET A 18 -18.87 28.10 2.73
C MET A 18 -17.94 29.24 2.29
N ASN A 19 -17.27 29.87 3.22
CA ASN A 19 -16.35 30.99 2.98
C ASN A 19 -14.94 30.54 2.54
N MET A 20 -14.64 29.24 2.59
CA MET A 20 -13.36 28.71 2.13
C MET A 20 -13.20 28.90 0.63
N THR A 21 -12.05 29.43 0.21
CA THR A 21 -11.72 29.55 -1.22
C THR A 21 -11.50 28.18 -1.86
N ASP A 22 -11.74 28.05 -3.18
CA ASP A 22 -11.47 26.80 -3.91
C ASP A 22 -9.99 26.37 -3.81
N ALA A 23 -9.06 27.32 -3.79
CA ALA A 23 -7.64 27.04 -3.56
C ALA A 23 -7.39 26.53 -2.15
N GLY A 24 -8.05 27.09 -1.14
CA GLY A 24 -8.00 26.64 0.25
C GLY A 24 -8.52 25.23 0.41
N ALA A 25 -9.66 24.91 -0.22
CA ALA A 25 -10.25 23.58 -0.19
C ALA A 25 -9.33 22.51 -0.86
N LYS A 26 -8.74 22.83 -2.01
CA LYS A 26 -7.75 21.94 -2.67
C LYS A 26 -6.53 21.70 -1.80
N LYS A 27 -6.01 22.75 -1.13
CA LYS A 27 -4.89 22.64 -0.20
C LYS A 27 -5.28 21.80 1.01
N LEU A 28 -6.45 22.02 1.60
CA LEU A 28 -6.93 21.25 2.77
C LEU A 28 -7.02 19.75 2.47
N CYS A 29 -7.63 19.37 1.33
CA CYS A 29 -7.75 17.97 0.91
C CYS A 29 -6.37 17.30 0.76
N ALA A 30 -5.43 17.99 0.12
CA ALA A 30 -4.08 17.45 -0.08
C ALA A 30 -3.29 17.38 1.23
N MET A 31 -3.36 18.42 2.07
CA MET A 31 -2.68 18.46 3.36
C MET A 31 -3.19 17.37 4.30
N TYR A 32 -4.49 17.09 4.29
CA TYR A 32 -5.03 15.96 5.03
C TYR A 32 -4.33 14.65 4.61
N CYS A 33 -4.23 14.36 3.32
CA CYS A 33 -3.59 13.12 2.85
C CYS A 33 -2.11 13.05 3.25
N ILE A 34 -1.37 14.18 3.21
CA ILE A 34 0.03 14.24 3.65
C ILE A 34 0.14 13.95 5.15
N ILE A 35 -0.69 14.59 5.96
CA ILE A 35 -0.70 14.40 7.42
C ILE A 35 -1.12 12.97 7.76
N ALA A 36 -2.15 12.45 7.07
CA ALA A 36 -2.60 11.09 7.28
C ALA A 36 -1.47 10.07 6.99
N MET A 37 -0.73 10.22 5.89
CA MET A 37 0.42 9.35 5.59
C MET A 37 1.49 9.38 6.69
N ALA A 38 1.79 10.56 7.24
CA ALA A 38 2.74 10.67 8.35
C ALA A 38 2.20 10.06 9.67
N LEU A 39 0.90 10.22 9.95
CA LEU A 39 0.27 9.67 11.16
C LEU A 39 0.11 8.16 11.09
N ILE A 40 -0.09 7.58 9.90
CA ILE A 40 -0.11 6.13 9.69
C ILE A 40 1.21 5.51 10.14
N GLU A 41 2.33 6.09 9.74
CA GLU A 41 3.66 5.64 10.17
C GLU A 41 3.83 5.72 11.70
N LEU A 42 3.23 6.73 12.34
CA LEU A 42 3.27 6.89 13.78
C LEU A 42 2.26 6.00 14.51
N ALA A 43 1.27 5.43 13.82
CA ALA A 43 0.27 4.56 14.44
C ALA A 43 0.89 3.29 15.05
N ALA A 44 1.98 2.81 14.49
CA ALA A 44 2.74 1.70 15.02
C ALA A 44 3.70 2.11 16.16
N LEU A 45 3.95 3.41 16.37
CA LEU A 45 4.93 3.88 17.35
C LEU A 45 4.61 3.46 18.80
N PRO A 46 3.34 3.50 19.29
CA PRO A 46 3.03 2.99 20.62
C PRO A 46 3.39 1.51 20.79
N TYR A 47 3.27 0.74 19.75
CA TYR A 47 3.72 -0.65 19.67
C TYR A 47 5.22 -0.76 19.98
N TYR A 48 6.01 0.10 19.40
CA TYR A 48 7.44 0.11 19.59
C TYR A 48 7.90 0.67 20.96
N LEU A 49 7.09 1.52 21.58
CA LEU A 49 7.44 2.14 22.85
C LEU A 49 7.03 1.31 24.07
N THR A 50 6.05 0.43 23.93
CA THR A 50 5.62 -0.45 25.02
C THR A 50 6.48 -1.72 25.05
N LYS A 51 7.66 -1.66 25.65
CA LYS A 51 8.56 -2.79 25.89
C LYS A 51 8.01 -3.89 26.82
N ASN A 52 6.77 -3.82 27.20
CA ASN A 52 6.15 -4.80 28.09
C ASN A 52 5.78 -6.03 27.27
N VAL A 53 6.70 -6.96 27.21
CA VAL A 53 6.43 -8.34 26.82
C VAL A 53 5.48 -8.89 27.88
N VAL A 54 4.23 -9.12 27.52
CA VAL A 54 3.34 -9.92 28.33
C VAL A 54 3.51 -11.35 27.84
N ASP A 55 4.12 -12.18 28.66
CA ASP A 55 4.19 -13.61 28.38
C ASP A 55 2.77 -14.18 28.45
N TYR A 56 2.22 -14.51 27.32
CA TYR A 56 0.96 -15.25 27.23
C TYR A 56 1.26 -16.72 27.13
N TYR A 57 0.64 -17.51 27.99
CA TYR A 57 0.67 -18.96 27.88
C TYR A 57 -0.39 -19.39 26.87
N ASP A 58 0.04 -19.92 25.76
CA ASP A 58 -0.85 -20.52 24.78
C ASP A 58 -1.15 -21.97 25.23
N GLU A 59 -2.33 -22.17 25.79
CA GLU A 59 -2.79 -23.48 26.30
C GLU A 59 -2.84 -24.54 25.19
N VAL A 60 -2.89 -24.12 23.93
CA VAL A 60 -3.00 -25.02 22.77
C VAL A 60 -1.63 -25.49 22.31
N MET A 61 -0.64 -24.58 22.34
CA MET A 61 0.73 -24.89 21.91
C MET A 61 1.62 -25.36 23.06
N ASP A 62 1.12 -25.36 24.30
CA ASP A 62 1.90 -25.65 25.52
C ASP A 62 3.23 -24.89 25.57
N THR A 63 3.22 -23.63 25.08
CA THR A 63 4.39 -22.79 24.98
C THR A 63 4.07 -21.37 25.44
N GLN A 64 5.05 -20.71 26.06
CA GLN A 64 4.98 -19.28 26.32
C GLN A 64 5.27 -18.53 25.02
N VAL A 65 4.25 -17.90 24.45
CA VAL A 65 4.38 -17.02 23.30
C VAL A 65 4.52 -15.58 23.82
N PRO A 66 5.62 -14.88 23.56
CA PRO A 66 5.75 -13.50 23.96
C PRO A 66 4.74 -12.63 23.21
N HIS A 67 3.77 -12.08 23.91
CA HIS A 67 2.88 -11.05 23.37
C HIS A 67 3.52 -9.68 23.58
N TYR A 68 3.81 -9.00 22.49
CA TYR A 68 4.50 -7.69 22.50
C TYR A 68 3.55 -6.52 22.71
N LEU A 69 2.23 -6.76 22.87
CA LEU A 69 1.24 -5.70 22.92
C LEU A 69 0.23 -5.88 24.04
N SER A 70 -0.04 -4.78 24.72
CA SER A 70 -1.26 -4.71 25.51
C SER A 70 -2.45 -4.44 24.58
N ASP A 71 -3.61 -5.04 24.86
CA ASP A 71 -4.89 -4.81 24.17
C ASP A 71 -5.19 -3.32 23.94
N LYS A 72 -4.69 -2.47 24.86
CA LYS A 72 -4.85 -1.02 24.81
C LYS A 72 -4.18 -0.39 23.58
N VAL A 73 -3.00 -0.88 23.19
CA VAL A 73 -2.26 -0.30 22.06
C VAL A 73 -2.96 -0.59 20.73
N ILE A 74 -3.48 -1.80 20.59
CA ILE A 74 -4.24 -2.23 19.41
C ILE A 74 -5.52 -1.43 19.29
N TYR A 75 -6.23 -1.33 20.38
CA TYR A 75 -7.44 -0.51 20.45
C TYR A 75 -7.16 0.95 20.00
N TRP A 76 -6.06 1.54 20.45
CA TRP A 76 -5.68 2.89 20.05
C TRP A 76 -5.33 2.99 18.56
N ALA A 77 -4.67 1.99 17.98
CA ALA A 77 -4.37 1.96 16.56
C ALA A 77 -5.65 1.91 15.72
N ALA A 78 -6.61 1.04 16.08
CA ALA A 78 -7.91 0.95 15.42
C ALA A 78 -8.71 2.27 15.55
N VAL A 79 -8.74 2.86 16.76
CA VAL A 79 -9.42 4.15 17.01
C VAL A 79 -8.79 5.29 16.22
N LEU A 80 -7.44 5.34 16.16
CA LEU A 80 -6.73 6.33 15.34
C LEU A 80 -7.10 6.20 13.87
N MET A 81 -7.08 4.98 13.32
CA MET A 81 -7.45 4.72 11.93
C MET A 81 -8.89 5.09 11.65
N PHE A 82 -9.81 4.75 12.54
CA PHE A 82 -11.21 5.15 12.44
C PHE A 82 -11.36 6.67 12.46
N GLY A 83 -10.71 7.36 13.40
CA GLY A 83 -10.75 8.82 13.53
C GLY A 83 -10.21 9.51 12.27
N LEU A 84 -9.07 9.06 11.75
CA LEU A 84 -8.54 9.54 10.48
C LEU A 84 -9.50 9.26 9.33
N GLY A 85 -10.12 8.08 9.30
CA GLY A 85 -11.10 7.73 8.27
C GLY A 85 -12.33 8.65 8.27
N ILE A 86 -12.90 8.92 9.44
CA ILE A 86 -14.03 9.87 9.57
C ILE A 86 -13.65 11.27 9.12
N LEU A 87 -12.45 11.74 9.48
CA LEU A 87 -11.91 12.99 8.94
C LEU A 87 -11.77 12.94 7.41
N GLY A 88 -11.34 11.80 6.85
CA GLY A 88 -11.24 11.58 5.43
C GLY A 88 -12.60 11.71 4.71
N PHE A 89 -13.65 11.12 5.24
CA PHE A 89 -15.01 11.31 4.73
C PHE A 89 -15.49 12.76 4.88
N SER A 90 -15.14 13.44 5.95
CA SER A 90 -15.46 14.87 6.13
C SER A 90 -14.77 15.72 5.07
N ILE A 91 -13.51 15.45 4.75
CA ILE A 91 -12.75 16.08 3.66
C ILE A 91 -13.42 15.81 2.30
N PHE A 92 -13.86 14.57 2.08
CA PHE A 92 -14.62 14.20 0.88
C PHE A 92 -15.91 15.02 0.74
N LEU A 93 -16.67 15.21 1.81
CA LEU A 93 -17.87 16.05 1.80
C LEU A 93 -17.57 17.50 1.48
N ILE A 94 -16.49 18.06 2.04
CA ILE A 94 -16.02 19.42 1.72
C ILE A 94 -15.66 19.52 0.22
N GLY A 95 -14.91 18.55 -0.31
CA GLY A 95 -14.57 18.49 -1.74
C GLY A 95 -15.81 18.43 -2.64
N LYS A 96 -16.85 17.68 -2.22
CA LYS A 96 -18.14 17.63 -2.92
C LYS A 96 -18.88 18.97 -2.87
N MET A 97 -18.98 19.59 -1.69
CA MET A 97 -19.64 20.89 -1.51
C MET A 97 -18.97 21.97 -2.37
N LYS A 98 -17.64 21.97 -2.46
CA LYS A 98 -16.85 22.84 -3.32
C LYS A 98 -16.81 22.43 -4.80
N LYS A 99 -17.67 21.49 -5.22
CA LYS A 99 -17.81 21.00 -6.61
C LYS A 99 -16.50 20.51 -7.24
N GLN A 100 -15.55 20.08 -6.41
CA GLN A 100 -14.29 19.50 -6.90
C GLN A 100 -14.49 18.13 -7.54
N ILE A 101 -15.51 17.41 -7.10
CA ILE A 101 -15.87 16.07 -7.58
C ILE A 101 -17.37 16.01 -7.93
N SER A 102 -17.70 15.17 -8.92
CA SER A 102 -19.07 14.86 -9.28
C SER A 102 -19.40 13.40 -8.94
N LEU A 103 -20.38 13.18 -8.09
CA LEU A 103 -20.86 11.82 -7.77
C LEU A 103 -21.66 11.19 -8.90
N LYS A 104 -22.34 12.02 -9.74
CA LYS A 104 -23.14 11.51 -10.87
C LYS A 104 -22.29 10.70 -11.86
N ASP A 105 -21.03 11.10 -12.02
CA ASP A 105 -20.09 10.45 -12.94
C ASP A 105 -19.33 9.27 -12.31
N ASN A 106 -19.53 9.01 -11.01
CA ASN A 106 -18.79 8.01 -10.25
C ASN A 106 -19.73 7.03 -9.53
N LYS A 107 -20.70 6.46 -10.28
CA LYS A 107 -21.62 5.46 -9.76
C LYS A 107 -20.92 4.25 -9.12
N ALA A 108 -19.69 3.97 -9.55
CA ALA A 108 -18.87 2.91 -8.97
C ALA A 108 -18.51 3.14 -7.48
N LEU A 109 -18.70 4.35 -6.92
CA LEU A 109 -18.64 4.56 -5.47
C LEU A 109 -19.70 3.75 -4.71
N LEU A 110 -20.79 3.35 -5.36
CA LEU A 110 -21.79 2.47 -4.75
C LEU A 110 -21.21 1.09 -4.39
N TRP A 111 -20.23 0.59 -5.17
CA TRP A 111 -19.53 -0.65 -4.84
C TRP A 111 -18.79 -0.55 -3.52
N MET A 112 -18.07 0.57 -3.32
CA MET A 112 -17.38 0.84 -2.05
C MET A 112 -18.38 0.90 -0.88
N VAL A 113 -19.50 1.60 -1.05
CA VAL A 113 -20.54 1.64 -0.01
C VAL A 113 -21.06 0.23 0.26
N GLY A 114 -21.29 -0.57 -0.78
CA GLY A 114 -21.72 -1.97 -0.65
C GLY A 114 -20.71 -2.79 0.17
N ILE A 115 -19.41 -2.64 -0.09
CA ILE A 115 -18.35 -3.33 0.66
C ILE A 115 -18.38 -2.92 2.14
N ILE A 116 -18.48 -1.62 2.44
CA ILE A 116 -18.54 -1.10 3.81
C ILE A 116 -19.74 -1.67 4.55
N VAL A 117 -20.91 -1.61 3.93
CA VAL A 117 -22.18 -2.09 4.53
C VAL A 117 -22.10 -3.60 4.79
N MET A 118 -21.67 -4.38 3.82
CA MET A 118 -21.55 -5.84 3.97
C MET A 118 -20.50 -6.21 5.02
N SER A 119 -19.36 -5.53 5.06
CA SER A 119 -18.34 -5.75 6.10
C SER A 119 -18.85 -5.38 7.49
N PHE A 120 -19.68 -4.33 7.59
CA PHE A 120 -20.28 -3.93 8.87
C PHE A 120 -21.33 -4.95 9.35
N ILE A 121 -22.15 -5.47 8.44
CA ILE A 121 -23.10 -6.54 8.75
C ILE A 121 -22.34 -7.80 9.19
N SER A 122 -21.26 -8.15 8.50
CA SER A 122 -20.38 -9.25 8.87
C SER A 122 -19.82 -9.07 10.30
N ALA A 123 -19.31 -7.88 10.62
CA ALA A 123 -18.79 -7.58 11.95
C ALA A 123 -19.85 -7.71 13.07
N LEU A 124 -21.09 -7.25 12.80
CA LEU A 124 -22.20 -7.37 13.76
C LEU A 124 -22.72 -8.80 13.92
N ALA A 125 -22.57 -9.62 12.88
CA ALA A 125 -22.97 -11.04 12.91
C ALA A 125 -21.85 -11.96 13.44
N ALA A 126 -20.67 -11.44 13.69
CA ALA A 126 -19.52 -12.20 14.18
C ALA A 126 -19.78 -12.73 15.59
N GLU A 127 -19.23 -13.88 15.92
CA GLU A 127 -19.32 -14.48 17.25
C GLU A 127 -18.67 -13.60 18.33
N ASP A 128 -17.52 -13.03 18.00
CA ASP A 128 -16.86 -11.99 18.81
C ASP A 128 -16.93 -10.64 18.06
N VAL A 129 -18.01 -9.90 18.36
CA VAL A 129 -18.26 -8.58 17.76
C VAL A 129 -17.17 -7.58 18.14
N ASN A 130 -16.59 -7.69 19.35
CA ASN A 130 -15.55 -6.75 19.79
C ASN A 130 -14.29 -6.91 18.95
N SER A 131 -13.79 -8.14 18.79
CA SER A 131 -12.65 -8.43 17.90
C SER A 131 -12.95 -8.07 16.46
N ALA A 132 -14.15 -8.37 15.94
CA ALA A 132 -14.54 -8.00 14.59
C ALA A 132 -14.61 -6.49 14.36
N MET A 133 -14.89 -5.70 15.41
CA MET A 133 -14.93 -4.24 15.33
C MET A 133 -13.55 -3.60 15.46
N THR A 134 -12.73 -4.03 16.41
CA THR A 134 -11.43 -3.39 16.71
C THR A 134 -10.25 -4.07 16.05
N GLY A 135 -10.38 -5.33 15.69
CA GLY A 135 -9.30 -6.20 15.21
C GLY A 135 -8.72 -7.04 16.33
N TYR A 136 -8.05 -8.11 15.95
CA TYR A 136 -7.33 -8.99 16.86
C TYR A 136 -5.95 -8.41 17.21
N LEU A 137 -5.36 -8.94 18.29
CA LEU A 137 -4.01 -8.65 18.78
C LEU A 137 -3.02 -8.55 17.59
N ASP A 138 -2.08 -7.66 17.63
CA ASP A 138 -1.00 -7.45 16.64
C ASP A 138 -1.42 -6.94 15.24
N ARG A 139 -2.72 -6.85 14.92
CA ARG A 139 -3.19 -6.49 13.57
C ARG A 139 -4.08 -5.27 13.53
N ALA A 140 -5.02 -5.16 14.47
CA ALA A 140 -5.97 -4.06 14.56
C ALA A 140 -6.75 -3.79 13.25
N GLU A 141 -7.07 -4.83 12.47
CA GLU A 141 -7.72 -4.70 11.16
C GLU A 141 -9.23 -5.02 11.19
N GLY A 142 -9.86 -4.77 12.31
CA GLY A 142 -11.31 -4.83 12.45
C GLY A 142 -12.04 -3.78 11.61
N MET A 143 -13.36 -3.75 11.74
CA MET A 143 -14.25 -2.86 10.96
C MET A 143 -13.89 -1.38 11.09
N LEU A 144 -13.44 -0.93 12.27
CA LEU A 144 -13.02 0.46 12.48
C LEU A 144 -11.87 0.86 11.58
N THR A 145 -10.86 0.02 11.46
CA THR A 145 -9.72 0.23 10.57
C THR A 145 -10.12 0.18 9.09
N LEU A 146 -11.01 -0.73 8.70
CA LEU A 146 -11.56 -0.79 7.35
C LEU A 146 -12.28 0.51 6.96
N ILE A 147 -13.07 1.10 7.87
CA ILE A 147 -13.67 2.41 7.66
C ILE A 147 -12.58 3.46 7.44
N GLY A 148 -11.46 3.37 8.16
CA GLY A 148 -10.27 4.20 7.97
C GLY A 148 -9.76 4.15 6.54
N TYR A 149 -9.55 2.96 6.00
CA TYR A 149 -9.05 2.76 4.64
C TYR A 149 -9.95 3.43 3.58
N TYR A 150 -11.25 3.25 3.70
CA TYR A 150 -12.19 3.90 2.78
C TYR A 150 -12.26 5.42 2.96
N GLY A 151 -12.03 5.93 4.16
CA GLY A 151 -11.90 7.36 4.42
C GLY A 151 -10.68 7.97 3.72
N PHE A 152 -9.53 7.28 3.74
CA PHE A 152 -8.33 7.70 3.00
C PHE A 152 -8.57 7.72 1.48
N PHE A 153 -9.20 6.68 0.94
CA PHE A 153 -9.63 6.67 -0.45
C PHE A 153 -10.52 7.87 -0.78
N ALA A 154 -11.55 8.12 0.03
CA ALA A 154 -12.51 9.19 -0.19
C ALA A 154 -11.84 10.57 -0.18
N ALA A 155 -10.93 10.83 0.76
CA ALA A 155 -10.15 12.06 0.83
C ALA A 155 -9.24 12.22 -0.38
N ALA A 156 -8.46 11.21 -0.73
CA ALA A 156 -7.53 11.23 -1.86
C ALA A 156 -8.25 11.44 -3.21
N PHE A 157 -9.47 10.92 -3.35
CA PHE A 157 -10.29 11.14 -4.52
C PHE A 157 -10.61 12.63 -4.76
N THR A 158 -10.60 13.48 -3.73
CA THR A 158 -10.82 14.93 -3.86
C THR A 158 -9.59 15.70 -4.32
N VAL A 159 -8.41 15.09 -4.32
CA VAL A 159 -7.16 15.75 -4.73
C VAL A 159 -7.08 15.80 -6.25
N ILE A 160 -7.55 16.92 -6.83
CA ILE A 160 -7.65 17.12 -8.30
C ILE A 160 -6.51 17.93 -8.90
N ALA A 161 -5.69 18.61 -8.10
CA ALA A 161 -4.60 19.45 -8.56
C ALA A 161 -3.31 18.65 -8.75
N ASP A 162 -2.72 18.71 -9.95
CA ASP A 162 -1.56 17.89 -10.32
C ASP A 162 -0.34 18.17 -9.45
N ASP A 163 -0.11 19.45 -9.06
CA ASP A 163 0.99 19.80 -8.15
C ASP A 163 0.87 19.12 -6.78
N TRP A 164 -0.35 19.00 -6.26
CA TRP A 164 -0.58 18.31 -5.00
C TRP A 164 -0.43 16.81 -5.14
N ARG A 165 -0.85 16.21 -6.26
CA ARG A 165 -0.62 14.80 -6.56
C ARG A 165 0.87 14.47 -6.63
N LYS A 166 1.67 15.32 -7.31
CA LYS A 166 3.13 15.20 -7.36
C LYS A 166 3.74 15.27 -5.95
N ARG A 167 3.26 16.18 -5.09
CA ARG A 167 3.72 16.25 -3.69
C ARG A 167 3.37 15.02 -2.88
N LEU A 168 2.16 14.48 -3.05
CA LEU A 168 1.75 13.23 -2.39
C LEU A 168 2.63 12.05 -2.81
N CYS A 169 2.92 11.93 -4.10
CA CYS A 169 3.86 10.92 -4.58
C CYS A 169 5.29 11.12 -4.03
N ALA A 170 5.73 12.38 -3.86
CA ALA A 170 7.02 12.67 -3.23
C ALA A 170 7.02 12.26 -1.74
N VAL A 171 5.91 12.42 -1.03
CA VAL A 171 5.77 11.92 0.35
C VAL A 171 5.81 10.40 0.39
N LEU A 172 5.16 9.69 -0.54
CA LEU A 172 5.28 8.22 -0.65
C LEU A 172 6.74 7.80 -0.83
N ILE A 173 7.50 8.48 -1.70
CA ILE A 173 8.93 8.19 -1.90
C ILE A 173 9.70 8.39 -0.59
N ALA A 174 9.43 9.47 0.15
CA ALA A 174 10.08 9.76 1.42
C ALA A 174 9.73 8.71 2.49
N VAL A 175 8.47 8.31 2.59
CA VAL A 175 8.01 7.22 3.49
C VAL A 175 8.74 5.93 3.19
N GLY A 176 8.79 5.52 1.92
CA GLY A 176 9.51 4.32 1.51
C GLY A 176 11.01 4.38 1.82
N ALA A 177 11.64 5.54 1.58
CA ALA A 177 13.07 5.73 1.88
C ALA A 177 13.35 5.64 3.40
N VAL A 178 12.54 6.29 4.24
CA VAL A 178 12.68 6.24 5.70
C VAL A 178 12.51 4.81 6.22
N ASN A 179 11.44 4.14 5.80
CA ASN A 179 11.19 2.75 6.15
C ASN A 179 12.33 1.82 5.72
N SER A 180 12.89 2.06 4.53
CA SER A 180 14.02 1.28 4.02
C SER A 180 15.28 1.48 4.85
N VAL A 181 15.61 2.71 5.20
CA VAL A 181 16.78 3.00 6.05
C VAL A 181 16.62 2.32 7.40
N ILE A 182 15.47 2.49 8.06
CA ILE A 182 15.21 1.86 9.35
C ILE A 182 15.27 0.33 9.22
N GLY A 183 14.63 -0.25 8.21
CA GLY A 183 14.61 -1.69 7.97
C GLY A 183 16.01 -2.28 7.73
N ILE A 184 16.86 -1.58 6.98
CA ILE A 184 18.27 -2.00 6.77
C ILE A 184 19.05 -1.92 8.08
N LEU A 185 18.86 -0.87 8.86
CA LEU A 185 19.54 -0.72 10.15
C LEU A 185 19.10 -1.79 11.17
N GLN A 186 17.87 -2.25 11.11
CA GLN A 186 17.34 -3.30 11.99
C GLN A 186 17.99 -4.68 11.79
N VAL A 187 18.57 -4.94 10.63
CA VAL A 187 19.22 -6.23 10.32
C VAL A 187 20.72 -6.22 10.55
N ILE A 188 21.30 -5.09 10.96
CA ILE A 188 22.72 -4.97 11.28
C ILE A 188 22.95 -5.40 12.73
N PRO A 189 23.66 -6.53 12.99
CA PRO A 189 23.83 -7.06 14.35
C PRO A 189 24.44 -6.05 15.32
N ALA A 190 25.37 -5.21 14.87
CA ALA A 190 26.01 -4.20 15.70
C ALA A 190 25.09 -3.09 16.20
N LEU A 191 23.88 -2.96 15.64
CA LEU A 191 22.89 -1.94 15.98
C LEU A 191 21.66 -2.52 16.70
N GLU A 192 21.62 -3.80 16.99
CA GLU A 192 20.49 -4.50 17.60
C GLU A 192 20.04 -3.86 18.93
N ASP A 193 21.01 -3.42 19.76
CA ASP A 193 20.73 -2.74 21.03
C ASP A 193 20.20 -1.31 20.86
N ILE A 194 20.50 -0.65 19.73
CA ILE A 194 20.17 0.75 19.47
C ILE A 194 18.87 0.86 18.68
N ILE A 195 18.71 0.01 17.69
CA ILE A 195 17.54 -0.06 16.81
C ILE A 195 16.96 -1.47 16.92
N PRO A 196 16.20 -1.74 17.97
CA PRO A 196 15.71 -3.07 18.23
C PRO A 196 14.84 -3.55 17.07
N ASN A 197 15.15 -4.75 16.62
CA ASN A 197 14.30 -5.48 15.70
C ASN A 197 13.29 -6.27 16.54
N TRP A 198 12.12 -5.68 16.76
CA TRP A 198 11.07 -6.31 17.57
C TRP A 198 10.49 -7.59 16.93
N PHE A 199 10.79 -7.84 15.66
CA PHE A 199 10.27 -8.97 14.89
C PHE A 199 11.24 -10.13 14.69
N THR A 200 12.41 -10.10 15.32
CA THR A 200 13.30 -11.29 15.35
C THR A 200 12.59 -12.52 15.92
N VAL A 201 11.51 -12.33 16.67
CA VAL A 201 10.75 -13.40 17.32
C VAL A 201 9.81 -14.13 16.35
N LEU A 202 9.26 -13.42 15.36
CA LEU A 202 8.31 -14.00 14.39
C LEU A 202 9.00 -14.79 13.26
N ASN A 203 10.32 -14.71 13.17
CA ASN A 203 11.11 -15.52 12.24
C ASN A 203 11.64 -16.81 12.90
N VAL A 204 10.91 -17.37 13.84
CA VAL A 204 11.22 -18.69 14.36
C VAL A 204 10.96 -19.69 13.26
N THR A 205 12.02 -20.23 12.71
CA THR A 205 11.93 -21.41 11.86
C THR A 205 11.41 -22.55 12.71
N PHE A 206 10.32 -23.16 12.30
CA PHE A 206 9.68 -24.26 13.00
C PHE A 206 10.62 -25.46 13.28
N THR A 207 11.77 -25.51 12.64
CA THR A 207 12.66 -26.67 12.67
C THR A 207 13.89 -26.56 13.56
N GLN A 208 14.46 -25.38 13.86
CA GLN A 208 15.73 -25.32 14.61
C GLN A 208 15.94 -24.11 15.54
N GLY A 209 14.97 -23.24 15.72
CA GLY A 209 15.08 -22.12 16.67
C GLY A 209 16.14 -21.06 16.30
N ILE A 210 16.62 -21.03 15.06
CA ILE A 210 17.55 -20.01 14.58
C ILE A 210 16.74 -18.77 14.23
N ARG A 211 17.03 -17.68 14.94
CA ARG A 211 16.40 -16.38 14.67
C ARG A 211 17.23 -15.62 13.66
N VAL A 212 16.66 -15.36 12.50
CA VAL A 212 17.27 -14.52 11.47
C VAL A 212 16.57 -13.16 11.46
N PRO A 213 17.30 -12.04 11.62
CA PRO A 213 16.68 -10.73 11.60
C PRO A 213 16.06 -10.44 10.22
N ALA A 214 14.84 -9.93 10.20
CA ALA A 214 14.17 -9.48 9.01
C ALA A 214 13.75 -8.02 9.14
N ALA A 215 13.90 -7.24 8.07
CA ALA A 215 13.54 -5.84 8.05
C ALA A 215 12.01 -5.66 8.11
N ASN A 216 11.54 -4.83 9.02
CA ASN A 216 10.15 -4.44 9.12
C ASN A 216 9.94 -2.91 9.09
N GLY A 217 11.01 -2.11 9.15
CA GLY A 217 10.93 -0.66 9.14
C GLY A 217 10.09 -0.13 10.30
N LEU A 218 9.20 0.81 10.02
CA LEU A 218 8.14 1.27 10.92
C LEU A 218 6.85 0.45 10.78
N SER A 219 6.82 -0.49 9.85
CA SER A 219 5.69 -1.40 9.66
C SER A 219 5.72 -2.53 10.69
N MET A 220 4.57 -3.03 11.08
CA MET A 220 4.46 -4.00 12.16
C MET A 220 5.06 -5.37 11.82
N THR A 221 5.15 -5.71 10.54
CA THR A 221 5.69 -6.99 10.06
C THR A 221 6.50 -6.81 8.78
N PRO A 222 7.40 -7.74 8.44
CA PRO A 222 8.10 -7.72 7.16
C PRO A 222 7.16 -7.75 5.94
N HIS A 223 6.04 -8.45 6.02
CA HIS A 223 5.01 -8.48 4.97
C HIS A 223 4.30 -7.12 4.81
N ALA A 224 4.04 -6.43 5.92
CA ALA A 224 3.49 -5.09 5.90
C ALA A 224 4.49 -4.09 5.27
N LEU A 225 5.78 -4.17 5.63
CA LEU A 225 6.83 -3.39 4.99
C LEU A 225 6.88 -3.66 3.49
N ALA A 226 6.79 -4.92 3.06
CA ALA A 226 6.76 -5.29 1.65
C ALA A 226 5.62 -4.58 0.89
N GLY A 227 4.43 -4.48 1.51
CA GLY A 227 3.29 -3.72 0.96
C GLY A 227 3.58 -2.23 0.82
N VAL A 228 4.15 -1.59 1.85
CA VAL A 228 4.57 -0.19 1.83
C VAL A 228 5.60 0.05 0.72
N LEU A 229 6.64 -0.79 0.68
CA LEU A 229 7.71 -0.66 -0.32
C LEU A 229 7.19 -0.80 -1.74
N THR A 230 6.23 -1.70 -1.99
CA THR A 230 5.63 -1.87 -3.33
C THR A 230 5.01 -0.58 -3.84
N VAL A 231 4.21 0.10 -3.02
CA VAL A 231 3.55 1.37 -3.38
C VAL A 231 4.57 2.48 -3.55
N CYS A 232 5.51 2.60 -2.62
CA CYS A 232 6.52 3.67 -2.60
C CYS A 232 7.54 3.52 -3.74
N PHE A 233 7.95 2.29 -4.04
CA PHE A 233 8.88 1.97 -5.13
C PHE A 233 8.29 2.32 -6.50
N ALA A 234 7.01 2.02 -6.73
CA ALA A 234 6.32 2.44 -7.94
C ALA A 234 6.36 3.96 -8.14
N ALA A 235 6.19 4.74 -7.05
CA ALA A 235 6.30 6.20 -7.09
C ALA A 235 7.74 6.66 -7.38
N ALA A 236 8.74 6.00 -6.81
CA ALA A 236 10.15 6.29 -7.04
C ALA A 236 10.54 6.01 -8.51
N LEU A 237 10.16 4.87 -9.07
CA LEU A 237 10.42 4.53 -10.48
C LEU A 237 9.78 5.54 -11.43
N ALA A 238 8.52 5.93 -11.19
CA ALA A 238 7.86 6.92 -12.03
C ALA A 238 8.58 8.28 -12.01
N ALA A 239 9.05 8.71 -10.83
CA ALA A 239 9.80 9.95 -10.69
C ALA A 239 11.17 9.89 -11.37
N VAL A 240 11.87 8.74 -11.30
CA VAL A 240 13.16 8.52 -12.01
C VAL A 240 12.97 8.63 -13.53
N ILE A 241 11.92 8.01 -14.06
CA ILE A 241 11.71 7.93 -15.51
C ILE A 241 11.13 9.25 -16.06
N PHE A 242 10.08 9.78 -15.43
CA PHE A 242 9.25 10.82 -16.01
C PHE A 242 9.36 12.21 -15.35
N SER A 243 10.21 12.42 -14.33
CA SER A 243 10.41 13.76 -13.78
C SER A 243 11.35 14.57 -14.66
N ASP A 244 11.09 15.88 -14.80
CA ASP A 244 11.97 16.79 -15.53
C ASP A 244 13.14 17.30 -14.70
N LYS A 245 13.03 17.19 -13.36
CA LYS A 245 14.02 17.71 -12.42
C LYS A 245 15.06 16.65 -12.09
N LEU A 246 16.33 16.89 -12.46
CA LEU A 246 17.43 15.98 -12.17
C LEU A 246 17.55 15.64 -10.68
N ALA A 247 17.39 16.62 -9.80
CA ALA A 247 17.44 16.38 -8.35
C ALA A 247 16.36 15.40 -7.88
N VAL A 248 15.14 15.47 -8.46
CA VAL A 248 14.06 14.52 -8.15
C VAL A 248 14.41 13.12 -8.68
N LYS A 249 14.95 13.02 -9.89
CA LYS A 249 15.39 11.74 -10.46
C LYS A 249 16.45 11.07 -9.58
N LEU A 250 17.48 11.81 -9.19
CA LEU A 250 18.57 11.29 -8.37
C LEU A 250 18.09 10.85 -6.98
N ALA A 251 17.33 11.72 -6.30
CA ALA A 251 16.78 11.40 -4.98
C ALA A 251 15.85 10.17 -5.02
N SER A 252 14.98 10.10 -6.04
CA SER A 252 14.08 8.96 -6.22
C SER A 252 14.84 7.68 -6.61
N GLY A 253 15.93 7.80 -7.37
CA GLY A 253 16.81 6.68 -7.71
C GLY A 253 17.49 6.11 -6.48
N CYS A 254 18.05 6.96 -5.63
CA CYS A 254 18.63 6.53 -4.35
C CYS A 254 17.58 5.86 -3.46
N ALA A 255 16.38 6.44 -3.37
CA ALA A 255 15.28 5.85 -2.62
C ALA A 255 14.88 4.46 -3.18
N ALA A 256 14.82 4.30 -4.51
CA ALA A 256 14.50 3.02 -5.14
C ALA A 256 15.55 1.93 -4.81
N VAL A 257 16.84 2.27 -4.81
CA VAL A 257 17.90 1.35 -4.39
C VAL A 257 17.74 0.94 -2.93
N LEU A 258 17.50 1.89 -2.02
CA LEU A 258 17.25 1.60 -0.62
C LEU A 258 16.04 0.70 -0.42
N MET A 259 14.93 0.98 -1.13
CA MET A 259 13.71 0.16 -1.07
C MET A 259 13.95 -1.26 -1.59
N THR A 260 14.79 -1.43 -2.62
CA THR A 260 15.15 -2.76 -3.12
C THR A 260 15.96 -3.53 -2.09
N ALA A 261 16.98 -2.90 -1.49
CA ALA A 261 17.79 -3.52 -0.45
C ALA A 261 16.92 -3.92 0.76
N ALA A 262 16.11 -2.98 1.27
CA ALA A 262 15.19 -3.28 2.36
C ALA A 262 14.19 -4.38 2.01
N GLY A 263 13.68 -4.40 0.76
CA GLY A 263 12.80 -5.44 0.25
C GLY A 263 13.41 -6.83 0.30
N VAL A 264 14.70 -6.97 -0.02
CA VAL A 264 15.42 -8.24 0.15
C VAL A 264 15.56 -8.60 1.63
N TYR A 265 15.91 -7.64 2.47
CA TYR A 265 16.05 -7.86 3.91
C TYR A 265 14.72 -8.12 4.63
N THR A 266 13.56 -7.86 4.01
CA THR A 266 12.28 -8.34 4.57
C THR A 266 12.20 -9.86 4.60
N ARG A 267 13.02 -10.54 3.80
CA ARG A 267 13.00 -12.00 3.63
C ARG A 267 11.61 -12.53 3.27
N THR A 268 10.81 -11.75 2.53
CA THR A 268 9.47 -12.14 2.07
C THR A 268 9.40 -12.21 0.56
N VAL A 269 8.79 -13.26 0.03
CA VAL A 269 8.43 -13.35 -1.41
C VAL A 269 7.56 -12.20 -1.84
N THR A 270 6.70 -11.77 -0.95
CA THR A 270 5.79 -10.64 -1.13
C THR A 270 6.51 -9.38 -1.59
N ALA A 271 7.67 -9.05 -0.99
CA ALA A 271 8.46 -7.88 -1.39
C ALA A 271 8.98 -8.04 -2.82
N LEU A 272 9.48 -9.22 -3.17
CA LEU A 272 10.05 -9.47 -4.49
C LEU A 272 8.97 -9.45 -5.58
N ILE A 273 7.81 -10.05 -5.33
CA ILE A 273 6.66 -9.99 -6.23
C ILE A 273 6.19 -8.55 -6.40
N GLY A 274 6.06 -7.80 -5.31
CA GLY A 274 5.60 -6.41 -5.34
C GLY A 274 6.55 -5.50 -6.10
N LEU A 275 7.83 -5.50 -5.75
CA LEU A 275 8.86 -4.68 -6.39
C LEU A 275 9.07 -5.11 -7.85
N GLY A 276 9.12 -6.42 -8.13
CA GLY A 276 9.24 -6.97 -9.49
C GLY A 276 8.06 -6.57 -10.37
N THR A 277 6.84 -6.70 -9.86
CA THR A 277 5.63 -6.28 -10.59
C THR A 277 5.64 -4.77 -10.85
N ALA A 278 6.02 -3.95 -9.86
CA ALA A 278 6.13 -2.51 -10.04
C ALA A 278 7.15 -2.16 -11.14
N ALA A 279 8.30 -2.85 -11.17
CA ALA A 279 9.31 -2.65 -12.22
C ALA A 279 8.78 -3.03 -13.61
N VAL A 280 8.13 -4.19 -13.76
CA VAL A 280 7.56 -4.66 -15.03
C VAL A 280 6.45 -3.73 -15.52
N VAL A 281 5.51 -3.35 -14.65
CA VAL A 281 4.40 -2.44 -15.01
C VAL A 281 4.94 -1.07 -15.39
N MET A 282 5.91 -0.53 -14.65
CA MET A 282 6.51 0.76 -14.96
C MET A 282 7.28 0.73 -16.28
N ALA A 283 8.01 -0.34 -16.57
CA ALA A 283 8.68 -0.55 -17.84
C ALA A 283 7.66 -0.59 -19.00
N ALA A 284 6.55 -1.30 -18.83
CA ALA A 284 5.48 -1.36 -19.83
C ALA A 284 4.87 0.03 -20.08
N ILE A 285 4.58 0.80 -19.03
CA ILE A 285 4.09 2.18 -19.13
C ILE A 285 5.10 3.02 -19.93
N ALA A 286 6.39 2.96 -19.57
CA ALA A 286 7.43 3.74 -20.21
C ALA A 286 7.57 3.41 -21.71
N VAL A 287 7.54 2.13 -22.07
CA VAL A 287 7.61 1.66 -23.46
C VAL A 287 6.39 2.13 -24.26
N ILE A 288 5.18 1.97 -23.72
CA ILE A 288 3.95 2.41 -24.39
C ILE A 288 3.99 3.91 -24.70
N TYR A 289 4.43 4.73 -23.74
CA TYR A 289 4.57 6.17 -23.97
C TYR A 289 5.66 6.49 -24.99
N ALA A 290 6.81 5.84 -24.90
CA ALA A 290 7.91 6.06 -25.84
C ALA A 290 7.52 5.71 -27.28
N VAL A 291 6.77 4.62 -27.49
CA VAL A 291 6.32 4.19 -28.82
C VAL A 291 5.22 5.12 -29.36
N LYS A 292 4.21 5.42 -28.54
CA LYS A 292 3.06 6.21 -29.04
C LYS A 292 3.37 7.68 -29.25
N ASN A 293 4.34 8.24 -28.54
CA ASN A 293 4.73 9.64 -28.72
C ASN A 293 5.76 9.84 -29.83
N ARG A 294 6.36 8.76 -30.39
CA ARG A 294 7.22 8.87 -31.58
C ARG A 294 6.50 9.46 -32.81
N GLY A 295 5.22 9.12 -32.99
CA GLY A 295 4.44 9.60 -34.13
C GLY A 295 3.99 11.05 -34.04
N ALA A 296 3.98 11.63 -32.84
CA ALA A 296 3.58 13.04 -32.63
C ALA A 296 4.71 14.05 -32.95
N SER A 297 5.96 13.60 -32.90
CA SER A 297 7.14 14.45 -33.15
C SER A 297 7.42 14.71 -34.64
N SER A 298 6.79 13.99 -35.54
CA SER A 298 7.05 14.09 -37.00
C SER A 298 5.99 14.92 -37.74
N ALA A 299 4.99 15.45 -37.04
CA ALA A 299 3.84 16.03 -37.72
C ALA A 299 3.84 17.56 -37.84
N ASP A 300 4.47 18.33 -36.94
CA ASP A 300 4.43 19.79 -37.05
C ASP A 300 5.68 20.44 -36.45
N GLU A 301 6.61 20.84 -37.31
CA GLU A 301 7.79 21.67 -36.96
C GLU A 301 7.47 23.17 -36.76
N GLU A 302 6.20 23.60 -36.89
CA GLU A 302 5.86 25.02 -36.94
C GLU A 302 5.14 25.60 -35.68
N ASP A 303 4.78 24.76 -34.67
CA ASP A 303 4.15 25.31 -33.46
C ASP A 303 5.10 25.26 -32.24
N GLU A 304 5.34 26.44 -31.65
CA GLU A 304 6.27 26.76 -30.55
C GLU A 304 6.03 26.01 -29.22
N ALA A 305 5.14 25.08 -29.15
CA ALA A 305 4.89 24.25 -27.97
C ALA A 305 5.24 22.78 -28.23
N ALA A 306 6.49 22.51 -28.60
CA ALA A 306 6.98 21.12 -28.73
C ALA A 306 6.79 20.40 -27.39
N VAL A 307 5.86 19.44 -27.36
CA VAL A 307 5.70 18.53 -26.24
C VAL A 307 7.05 17.83 -26.03
N PRO A 308 7.64 17.87 -24.83
CA PRO A 308 8.91 17.19 -24.60
C PRO A 308 8.72 15.70 -24.87
N VAL A 309 9.22 15.27 -26.01
CA VAL A 309 9.22 13.86 -26.41
C VAL A 309 10.28 13.16 -25.57
N TYR A 310 9.85 12.39 -24.58
CA TYR A 310 10.79 11.48 -23.92
C TYR A 310 11.40 10.58 -24.98
N SER A 311 12.66 10.85 -25.33
CA SER A 311 13.40 10.02 -26.28
C SER A 311 13.39 8.59 -25.78
N VAL A 312 13.10 7.64 -26.67
CA VAL A 312 13.21 6.21 -26.34
C VAL A 312 14.57 5.91 -25.72
N LYS A 313 15.63 6.59 -26.17
CA LYS A 313 16.97 6.50 -25.59
C LYS A 313 16.95 6.89 -24.07
N SER A 314 16.30 8.00 -23.72
CA SER A 314 16.21 8.47 -22.32
C SER A 314 15.45 7.46 -21.45
N VAL A 315 14.34 6.91 -21.95
CA VAL A 315 13.56 5.89 -21.25
C VAL A 315 14.36 4.61 -21.08
N VAL A 316 15.01 4.14 -22.15
CA VAL A 316 15.86 2.95 -22.11
C VAL A 316 17.04 3.15 -21.14
N ILE A 317 17.71 4.29 -21.18
CA ILE A 317 18.81 4.61 -20.25
C ILE A 317 18.28 4.59 -18.82
N SER A 318 17.12 5.22 -18.52
CA SER A 318 16.54 5.23 -17.18
C SER A 318 16.20 3.81 -16.71
N LEU A 319 15.63 2.97 -17.57
CA LEU A 319 15.33 1.57 -17.26
C LEU A 319 16.60 0.76 -17.02
N VAL A 320 17.62 0.93 -17.88
CA VAL A 320 18.93 0.27 -17.70
C VAL A 320 19.58 0.72 -16.39
N CYS A 321 19.55 2.01 -16.07
CA CYS A 321 20.07 2.51 -14.79
C CYS A 321 19.31 1.90 -13.59
N CYS A 322 17.98 1.76 -13.66
CA CYS A 322 17.19 1.09 -12.62
C CYS A 322 17.58 -0.39 -12.50
N VAL A 323 17.70 -1.12 -13.62
CA VAL A 323 18.10 -2.53 -13.61
C VAL A 323 19.50 -2.70 -13.06
N VAL A 324 20.44 -1.83 -13.46
CA VAL A 324 21.83 -1.86 -12.96
C VAL A 324 21.87 -1.55 -11.46
N ALA A 325 21.13 -0.54 -11.00
CA ALA A 325 21.05 -0.18 -9.58
C ALA A 325 20.46 -1.31 -8.73
N VAL A 326 19.37 -1.93 -9.20
CA VAL A 326 18.76 -3.10 -8.56
C VAL A 326 19.71 -4.29 -8.58
N GLY A 327 20.33 -4.56 -9.73
CA GLY A 327 21.33 -5.63 -9.87
C GLY A 327 22.56 -5.43 -8.99
N ALA A 328 23.03 -4.18 -8.85
CA ALA A 328 24.12 -3.84 -7.93
C ALA A 328 23.71 -4.04 -6.46
N ALA A 329 22.51 -3.62 -6.07
CA ALA A 329 22.00 -3.86 -4.71
C ALA A 329 21.89 -5.36 -4.42
N VAL A 330 21.34 -6.15 -5.33
CA VAL A 330 21.27 -7.62 -5.21
C VAL A 330 22.66 -8.24 -5.21
N GLY A 331 23.59 -7.75 -6.05
CA GLY A 331 24.98 -8.23 -6.11
C GLY A 331 25.76 -7.93 -4.83
N ILE A 332 25.54 -6.77 -4.20
CA ILE A 332 26.14 -6.44 -2.89
C ILE A 332 25.60 -7.39 -1.83
N LEU A 333 24.30 -7.62 -1.78
CA LEU A 333 23.67 -8.54 -0.84
C LEU A 333 24.16 -9.99 -1.03
N ALA A 334 24.36 -10.42 -2.29
CA ALA A 334 24.95 -11.71 -2.59
C ALA A 334 26.43 -11.78 -2.13
N GLY A 335 27.18 -10.70 -2.38
CA GLY A 335 28.61 -10.63 -1.99
C GLY A 335 28.84 -10.51 -0.48
N THR A 336 27.83 -10.10 0.29
CA THR A 336 27.89 -10.09 1.77
C THR A 336 27.48 -11.42 2.40
N GLY A 337 27.14 -12.44 1.59
CA GLY A 337 26.65 -13.72 2.08
C GLY A 337 25.15 -13.73 2.48
N GLU A 338 24.50 -12.60 2.42
CA GLU A 338 23.07 -12.49 2.77
C GLU A 338 22.13 -13.26 1.81
N LEU A 339 22.61 -13.52 0.60
CA LEU A 339 21.92 -14.38 -0.38
C LEU A 339 22.58 -15.76 -0.48
N GLU A 340 23.67 -16.02 0.28
CA GLU A 340 24.22 -17.36 0.31
C GLU A 340 23.21 -18.30 0.96
N LEU A 341 22.87 -19.29 0.15
CA LEU A 341 22.14 -20.46 0.56
C LEU A 341 23.06 -21.29 1.47
N HIS A 342 23.24 -20.83 2.71
CA HIS A 342 23.94 -21.63 3.71
C HIS A 342 23.16 -22.93 3.94
N ASP A 343 23.89 -24.02 4.02
CA ASP A 343 23.48 -25.40 4.18
C ASP A 343 21.97 -25.67 4.30
N GLU A 344 21.48 -26.61 3.54
CA GLU A 344 20.06 -26.98 3.30
C GLU A 344 19.14 -26.95 4.53
N GLU A 345 19.66 -26.98 5.74
CA GLU A 345 18.91 -26.95 6.99
C GLU A 345 18.49 -25.55 7.49
N VAL A 346 19.22 -24.49 7.18
CA VAL A 346 18.98 -23.14 7.71
C VAL A 346 18.00 -22.32 6.86
N ILE A 347 17.90 -22.64 5.58
CA ILE A 347 17.08 -21.87 4.60
C ILE A 347 15.65 -22.32 4.57
N ARG A 348 15.31 -23.32 5.32
CA ARG A 348 14.05 -24.07 5.23
C ARG A 348 12.78 -23.29 5.52
N THR A 349 12.85 -22.05 5.96
CA THR A 349 11.66 -21.31 6.35
C THR A 349 11.48 -19.97 5.71
N ASP A 350 12.43 -19.48 4.94
CA ASP A 350 12.36 -18.11 4.50
C ASP A 350 12.17 -17.93 3.01
N SER A 351 11.66 -16.81 2.74
CA SER A 351 11.29 -16.08 1.55
C SER A 351 11.94 -16.49 0.24
N ILE A 352 13.20 -16.94 0.24
CA ILE A 352 13.88 -17.43 -0.96
C ILE A 352 13.34 -18.80 -1.38
N ARG A 353 12.94 -19.65 -0.43
CA ARG A 353 12.24 -20.90 -0.74
C ARG A 353 10.89 -20.65 -1.39
N MET A 354 10.23 -19.59 -0.99
CA MET A 354 8.99 -19.18 -1.64
C MET A 354 9.21 -18.59 -3.04
N LEU A 355 10.40 -18.06 -3.33
CA LEU A 355 10.83 -17.71 -4.69
C LEU A 355 11.14 -18.96 -5.52
N MET A 356 11.70 -19.96 -4.89
CA MET A 356 11.87 -21.29 -5.51
C MET A 356 10.56 -22.08 -5.51
N LEU A 357 9.45 -21.40 -5.62
CA LEU A 357 8.08 -21.84 -5.83
C LEU A 357 7.91 -22.99 -6.81
N LEU A 358 8.97 -23.30 -7.53
CA LEU A 358 9.04 -24.29 -8.57
C LEU A 358 9.78 -25.55 -8.13
N GLN A 359 10.42 -25.57 -6.98
CA GLN A 359 11.08 -26.78 -6.47
C GLN A 359 10.26 -27.42 -5.36
N ARG A 360 9.54 -28.43 -5.76
CA ARG A 360 8.90 -29.42 -4.91
C ARG A 360 9.98 -30.35 -4.37
N ASP A 361 10.28 -30.22 -3.09
CA ASP A 361 10.95 -31.28 -2.36
C ASP A 361 9.90 -32.09 -1.61
N ASP A 362 9.93 -33.39 -1.75
CA ASP A 362 8.82 -34.29 -1.38
C ASP A 362 8.51 -34.36 0.11
N THR A 363 9.18 -33.61 0.95
CA THR A 363 9.02 -33.63 2.39
C THR A 363 8.58 -32.33 3.05
N GLU A 364 8.51 -31.22 2.31
CA GLU A 364 8.11 -29.92 2.87
C GLU A 364 7.17 -29.19 1.95
N THR A 365 5.96 -29.32 2.27
CA THR A 365 4.80 -28.80 1.59
C THR A 365 4.76 -27.28 1.66
N TRP A 366 4.48 -26.67 0.53
CA TRP A 366 4.06 -25.30 0.39
C TRP A 366 3.01 -24.92 1.41
N ILE A 367 3.33 -23.98 2.28
CA ILE A 367 2.39 -23.53 3.28
C ILE A 367 1.22 -22.77 2.66
N TYR A 368 1.45 -21.96 1.61
CA TYR A 368 0.42 -21.11 1.01
C TYR A 368 -0.79 -21.85 0.45
N PRO A 369 -0.68 -22.94 -0.33
CA PRO A 369 -1.84 -23.68 -0.76
C PRO A 369 -2.69 -24.19 0.40
N TYR A 370 -2.06 -24.65 1.50
CA TYR A 370 -2.79 -25.07 2.68
C TYR A 370 -3.52 -23.91 3.34
N LEU A 371 -2.85 -22.75 3.48
CA LEU A 371 -3.47 -21.56 4.01
C LEU A 371 -4.67 -21.11 3.17
N TRP A 372 -4.53 -21.21 1.86
CA TRP A 372 -5.60 -20.86 0.94
C TRP A 372 -6.74 -21.85 1.00
N ASP A 373 -6.45 -23.16 1.06
CA ASP A 373 -7.45 -24.20 1.21
C ASP A 373 -8.21 -24.06 2.54
N ASP A 374 -7.50 -23.83 3.64
CA ASP A 374 -8.11 -23.57 4.96
C ASP A 374 -9.01 -22.33 4.91
N GLY A 375 -8.53 -21.24 4.32
CA GLY A 375 -9.30 -20.02 4.20
C GLY A 375 -10.55 -20.18 3.33
N VAL A 376 -10.44 -20.91 2.22
CA VAL A 376 -11.59 -21.25 1.36
C VAL A 376 -12.57 -22.13 2.09
N TYR A 377 -12.08 -23.16 2.80
CA TYR A 377 -12.91 -24.05 3.61
C TYR A 377 -13.73 -23.27 4.65
N ILE A 378 -13.12 -22.33 5.37
CA ILE A 378 -13.82 -21.50 6.36
C ILE A 378 -14.84 -20.57 5.66
N ALA A 379 -14.49 -20.02 4.50
CA ALA A 379 -15.40 -19.21 3.70
C ALA A 379 -16.63 -20.01 3.22
N GLU A 380 -16.45 -21.26 2.83
CA GLU A 380 -17.54 -22.16 2.43
C GLU A 380 -18.50 -22.49 3.59
N GLN A 381 -17.99 -22.55 4.83
CA GLN A 381 -18.83 -22.74 6.02
C GLN A 381 -19.64 -21.48 6.35
N ASN A 382 -19.15 -20.29 5.96
CA ASN A 382 -19.76 -18.99 6.25
C ASN A 382 -19.91 -18.12 4.98
N PRO A 383 -20.60 -18.59 3.93
CA PRO A 383 -20.48 -18.05 2.57
C PRO A 383 -20.99 -16.61 2.41
N LEU A 384 -21.97 -16.19 3.21
CA LEU A 384 -22.62 -14.88 3.04
C LEU A 384 -21.88 -13.75 3.76
N LEU A 385 -21.49 -13.98 5.01
CA LEU A 385 -20.97 -12.94 5.89
C LEU A 385 -19.54 -13.22 6.37
N GLY A 386 -19.01 -14.44 6.16
CA GLY A 386 -17.74 -14.84 6.75
C GLY A 386 -17.81 -14.93 8.28
N VAL A 387 -16.63 -14.98 8.91
CA VAL A 387 -16.51 -15.10 10.37
C VAL A 387 -16.39 -13.77 11.11
N GLY A 388 -16.41 -12.68 10.40
CA GLY A 388 -16.16 -11.33 10.91
C GLY A 388 -14.76 -10.81 10.57
N PRO A 389 -14.61 -9.48 10.31
CA PRO A 389 -13.32 -8.88 10.03
C PRO A 389 -12.33 -9.14 11.15
N ASP A 390 -11.14 -9.64 10.82
CA ASP A 390 -10.03 -9.91 11.75
C ASP A 390 -10.40 -10.76 12.98
N ASN A 391 -11.41 -11.63 12.86
CA ASN A 391 -11.91 -12.47 13.94
C ASN A 391 -11.14 -13.81 14.00
N TRP A 392 -9.89 -13.75 14.45
CA TRP A 392 -9.01 -14.92 14.51
C TRP A 392 -9.55 -16.04 15.39
N ALA A 393 -10.19 -15.73 16.52
CA ALA A 393 -10.72 -16.74 17.43
C ALA A 393 -11.76 -17.66 16.74
N ALA A 394 -12.55 -17.10 15.79
CA ALA A 394 -13.48 -17.89 15.00
C ALA A 394 -12.76 -18.73 13.93
N ILE A 395 -11.70 -18.19 13.33
CA ILE A 395 -10.85 -18.90 12.35
C ILE A 395 -10.19 -20.10 13.02
N TYR A 396 -9.62 -19.90 14.20
CA TYR A 396 -9.01 -20.95 14.99
C TYR A 396 -9.99 -22.08 15.36
N ARG A 397 -11.20 -21.72 15.82
CA ARG A 397 -12.24 -22.72 16.15
C ARG A 397 -12.73 -23.52 14.93
N ALA A 398 -12.62 -22.95 13.73
CA ALA A 398 -12.92 -23.65 12.49
C ALA A 398 -11.84 -24.67 12.09
N GLY A 399 -10.78 -24.81 12.89
CA GLY A 399 -9.72 -25.83 12.73
C GLY A 399 -8.46 -25.33 12.02
N SER A 400 -8.37 -24.04 11.68
CA SER A 400 -7.14 -23.47 11.15
C SER A 400 -6.19 -23.12 12.30
N THR A 401 -4.95 -23.58 12.22
CA THR A 401 -3.87 -23.18 13.14
C THR A 401 -3.18 -21.89 12.71
N ILE A 402 -3.62 -21.29 11.60
CA ILE A 402 -2.99 -20.15 10.97
C ILE A 402 -3.98 -19.01 10.95
N ASP A 403 -3.50 -17.86 11.38
CA ASP A 403 -4.32 -16.67 11.59
C ASP A 403 -4.68 -15.93 10.28
N ARG A 404 -3.96 -16.19 9.18
CA ARG A 404 -4.11 -15.53 7.89
C ARG A 404 -3.74 -16.43 6.72
N THR A 405 -4.38 -16.22 5.58
CA THR A 405 -4.12 -17.00 4.38
C THR A 405 -2.96 -16.48 3.53
N TYR A 406 -2.42 -15.29 3.86
CA TYR A 406 -1.46 -14.57 3.03
C TYR A 406 -1.93 -14.42 1.57
N ASN A 407 -3.24 -14.29 1.40
CA ASN A 407 -3.91 -13.95 0.16
C ASN A 407 -5.09 -13.06 0.50
N GLU A 408 -4.96 -11.77 0.25
CA GLU A 408 -5.96 -10.77 0.64
C GLU A 408 -7.36 -11.08 0.09
N TYR A 409 -7.45 -11.73 -1.06
CA TYR A 409 -8.74 -12.09 -1.67
C TYR A 409 -9.43 -13.22 -0.93
N VAL A 410 -8.67 -14.24 -0.55
CA VAL A 410 -9.17 -15.36 0.27
C VAL A 410 -9.50 -14.85 1.68
N ASP A 411 -8.66 -14.00 2.26
CA ASP A 411 -8.92 -13.38 3.57
C ASP A 411 -10.23 -12.58 3.56
N VAL A 412 -10.50 -11.81 2.49
CA VAL A 412 -11.77 -11.08 2.36
C VAL A 412 -12.96 -12.04 2.29
N ALA A 413 -12.84 -13.14 1.57
CA ALA A 413 -13.91 -14.13 1.47
C ALA A 413 -14.14 -14.85 2.81
N MET A 414 -13.07 -15.28 3.48
CA MET A 414 -13.12 -15.94 4.78
C MET A 414 -13.72 -15.06 5.87
N GLN A 415 -13.25 -13.81 5.96
CA GLN A 415 -13.64 -12.90 7.03
C GLN A 415 -14.99 -12.22 6.77
N ARG A 416 -15.33 -11.92 5.51
CA ARG A 416 -16.49 -11.05 5.16
C ARG A 416 -17.46 -11.67 4.17
N GLY A 417 -17.24 -12.93 3.79
CA GLY A 417 -18.08 -13.71 2.89
C GLY A 417 -17.84 -13.43 1.40
N PHE A 418 -18.32 -14.35 0.55
CA PHE A 418 -18.12 -14.29 -0.91
C PHE A 418 -18.78 -13.08 -1.56
N ILE A 419 -19.88 -12.54 -1.00
CA ILE A 419 -20.54 -11.34 -1.55
C ILE A 419 -19.58 -10.15 -1.41
N THR A 420 -19.00 -9.97 -0.24
CA THR A 420 -18.03 -8.87 0.00
C THR A 420 -16.77 -9.05 -0.84
N ALA A 421 -16.27 -10.27 -0.97
CA ALA A 421 -15.13 -10.60 -1.82
C ALA A 421 -15.40 -10.25 -3.29
N ALA A 422 -16.58 -10.60 -3.81
CA ALA A 422 -16.96 -10.26 -5.17
C ALA A 422 -17.05 -8.74 -5.38
N LEU A 423 -17.66 -8.00 -4.45
CA LEU A 423 -17.73 -6.54 -4.49
C LEU A 423 -16.33 -5.91 -4.44
N TYR A 424 -15.43 -6.46 -3.63
CA TYR A 424 -14.04 -6.02 -3.52
C TYR A 424 -13.28 -6.21 -4.83
N VAL A 425 -13.35 -7.40 -5.42
CA VAL A 425 -12.73 -7.70 -6.73
C VAL A 425 -13.29 -6.77 -7.82
N ILE A 426 -14.61 -6.56 -7.87
CA ILE A 426 -15.23 -5.62 -8.82
C ILE A 426 -14.69 -4.20 -8.60
N PHE A 427 -14.57 -3.75 -7.36
CA PHE A 427 -14.00 -2.44 -7.03
C PHE A 427 -12.57 -2.28 -7.55
N LEU A 428 -11.74 -3.30 -7.39
CA LEU A 428 -10.36 -3.32 -7.90
C LEU A 428 -10.32 -3.35 -9.44
N LEU A 429 -11.16 -4.16 -10.09
CA LEU A 429 -11.26 -4.19 -11.56
C LEU A 429 -11.69 -2.83 -12.13
N VAL A 430 -12.69 -2.18 -11.52
CA VAL A 430 -13.10 -0.82 -11.91
C VAL A 430 -11.94 0.17 -11.69
N THR A 431 -11.16 0.01 -10.64
CA THR A 431 -9.97 0.84 -10.38
C THR A 431 -8.90 0.64 -11.45
N LEU A 432 -8.63 -0.60 -11.87
CA LEU A 432 -7.71 -0.90 -12.97
C LEU A 432 -8.17 -0.26 -14.29
N ILE A 433 -9.46 -0.36 -14.63
CA ILE A 433 -10.03 0.30 -15.82
C ILE A 433 -9.81 1.82 -15.73
N LYS A 434 -10.00 2.42 -14.56
CA LYS A 434 -9.75 3.84 -14.34
C LYS A 434 -8.26 4.18 -14.44
N ALA A 435 -7.36 3.33 -13.95
CA ALA A 435 -5.91 3.51 -14.08
C ALA A 435 -5.50 3.52 -15.56
N LEU A 436 -5.99 2.56 -16.35
CA LEU A 436 -5.75 2.54 -17.80
C LEU A 436 -6.31 3.78 -18.49
N GLY A 437 -7.50 4.23 -18.11
CA GLY A 437 -8.10 5.47 -18.62
C GLY A 437 -7.30 6.72 -18.25
N ALA A 438 -6.76 6.78 -17.03
CA ALA A 438 -5.89 7.87 -16.59
C ALA A 438 -4.59 7.91 -17.40
N LEU A 439 -3.92 6.78 -17.56
CA LEU A 439 -2.72 6.64 -18.39
C LEU A 439 -3.00 7.00 -19.84
N GLY A 440 -4.10 6.49 -20.42
CA GLY A 440 -4.50 6.78 -21.79
C GLY A 440 -4.72 8.28 -22.07
N SER A 441 -5.14 9.05 -21.06
CA SER A 441 -5.36 10.49 -21.20
C SER A 441 -4.09 11.33 -21.41
N PHE A 442 -2.93 10.76 -21.15
CA PHE A 442 -1.61 11.41 -21.33
C PHE A 442 -0.90 10.98 -22.64
N ILE A 443 -1.47 10.05 -23.42
CA ILE A 443 -0.92 9.68 -24.71
C ILE A 443 -0.96 10.90 -25.63
N GLY A 444 0.16 11.23 -26.27
CA GLY A 444 0.30 12.43 -27.09
C GLY A 444 0.43 13.73 -26.29
N ARG A 445 0.72 13.65 -24.99
CA ARG A 445 0.94 14.79 -24.09
C ARG A 445 2.12 14.52 -23.18
N GLU A 446 2.54 15.58 -22.46
CA GLU A 446 3.52 15.42 -21.38
C GLU A 446 3.03 14.42 -20.34
N VAL A 447 3.90 13.46 -20.00
CA VAL A 447 3.60 12.41 -19.04
C VAL A 447 3.56 12.99 -17.63
N ASN A 448 2.42 12.88 -16.98
CA ASN A 448 2.36 13.21 -15.56
C ASN A 448 2.92 12.03 -14.74
N TRP A 449 4.15 12.18 -14.24
CA TRP A 449 4.81 11.13 -13.48
C TRP A 449 4.01 10.67 -12.25
N ALA A 450 3.23 11.57 -11.61
CA ALA A 450 2.38 11.18 -10.49
C ALA A 450 1.21 10.27 -10.93
N ALA A 451 0.69 10.44 -12.16
CA ALA A 451 -0.31 9.51 -12.69
C ALA A 451 0.30 8.13 -12.97
N ALA A 452 1.49 8.10 -13.57
CA ALA A 452 2.22 6.83 -13.79
C ALA A 452 2.53 6.15 -12.45
N ALA A 453 2.96 6.91 -11.43
CA ALA A 453 3.25 6.42 -10.09
C ALA A 453 2.06 5.70 -9.46
N VAL A 454 0.91 6.38 -9.34
CA VAL A 454 -0.25 5.80 -8.64
C VAL A 454 -0.91 4.67 -9.42
N CYS A 455 -0.89 4.73 -10.76
CA CYS A 455 -1.40 3.62 -11.58
C CYS A 455 -0.51 2.38 -11.46
N CYS A 456 0.82 2.55 -11.49
CA CYS A 456 1.76 1.47 -11.27
C CYS A 456 1.64 0.89 -9.85
N ALA A 457 1.56 1.74 -8.82
CA ALA A 457 1.42 1.32 -7.44
C ALA A 457 0.16 0.46 -7.23
N VAL A 458 -0.98 0.89 -7.79
CA VAL A 458 -2.23 0.12 -7.69
C VAL A 458 -2.10 -1.23 -8.40
N CYS A 459 -1.55 -1.27 -9.62
CA CYS A 459 -1.37 -2.53 -10.34
C CYS A 459 -0.43 -3.49 -9.57
N ALA A 460 0.69 -2.98 -9.06
CA ALA A 460 1.67 -3.79 -8.36
C ALA A 460 1.11 -4.35 -7.04
N TYR A 461 0.39 -3.51 -6.28
CA TYR A 461 -0.22 -3.95 -5.03
C TYR A 461 -1.30 -5.02 -5.27
N ILE A 462 -2.16 -4.87 -6.28
CA ILE A 462 -3.19 -5.87 -6.63
C ILE A 462 -2.56 -7.23 -6.93
N VAL A 463 -1.43 -7.28 -7.63
CA VAL A 463 -0.72 -8.53 -7.90
C VAL A 463 -0.07 -9.08 -6.63
N GLN A 464 0.57 -8.21 -5.84
CA GLN A 464 1.19 -8.60 -4.58
C GLN A 464 0.17 -9.16 -3.59
N ALA A 465 -1.06 -8.66 -3.57
CA ALA A 465 -2.12 -9.07 -2.65
C ALA A 465 -2.52 -10.55 -2.76
N PHE A 466 -2.12 -11.25 -3.84
CA PHE A 466 -2.23 -12.72 -3.93
C PHE A 466 -1.25 -13.45 -3.00
N PHE A 467 -0.21 -12.78 -2.54
CA PHE A 467 0.86 -13.33 -1.70
C PHE A 467 1.11 -12.47 -0.48
N ASN A 468 0.14 -11.64 -0.12
CA ASN A 468 0.20 -10.73 1.02
C ASN A 468 -1.17 -10.59 1.67
N ILE A 469 -1.14 -9.93 2.80
CA ILE A 469 -2.32 -9.57 3.57
C ILE A 469 -2.47 -8.04 3.59
N SER A 470 -3.70 -7.58 3.77
CA SER A 470 -3.92 -6.21 4.19
C SER A 470 -3.23 -5.96 5.54
N SER A 471 -2.78 -4.75 5.76
CA SER A 471 -2.20 -4.36 7.04
C SER A 471 -2.42 -2.89 7.33
N LEU A 472 -2.47 -2.56 8.60
CA LEU A 472 -2.60 -1.20 9.10
C LEU A 472 -1.51 -0.26 8.56
N ALA A 473 -0.32 -0.79 8.25
CA ALA A 473 0.79 -0.02 7.72
C ALA A 473 0.73 0.16 6.20
N SER A 474 0.32 -0.84 5.42
CA SER A 474 0.39 -0.81 3.95
C SER A 474 -0.90 -0.39 3.27
N SER A 475 -2.04 -0.91 3.73
CA SER A 475 -3.34 -0.70 3.08
C SER A 475 -3.75 0.77 2.98
N PRO A 476 -3.51 1.65 3.97
CA PRO A 476 -3.83 3.06 3.84
C PRO A 476 -3.17 3.74 2.65
N PHE A 477 -1.90 3.43 2.37
CA PHE A 477 -1.18 3.99 1.21
C PHE A 477 -1.77 3.49 -0.10
N PHE A 478 -2.14 2.21 -0.16
CA PHE A 478 -2.84 1.64 -1.30
C PHE A 478 -4.19 2.33 -1.56
N TYR A 479 -5.02 2.52 -0.53
CA TYR A 479 -6.31 3.20 -0.67
C TYR A 479 -6.16 4.68 -1.04
N ILE A 480 -5.12 5.37 -0.57
CA ILE A 480 -4.78 6.72 -1.05
C ILE A 480 -4.46 6.68 -2.55
N CYS A 481 -3.64 5.73 -3.01
CA CYS A 481 -3.32 5.59 -4.44
C CYS A 481 -4.57 5.30 -5.29
N ILE A 482 -5.48 4.43 -4.84
CA ILE A 482 -6.77 4.19 -5.51
C ILE A 482 -7.55 5.51 -5.63
N GLY A 483 -7.66 6.27 -4.56
CA GLY A 483 -8.36 7.56 -4.56
C GLY A 483 -7.74 8.55 -5.56
N LEU A 484 -6.42 8.62 -5.63
CA LEU A 484 -5.72 9.45 -6.61
C LEU A 484 -5.97 8.99 -8.06
N VAL A 485 -5.97 7.68 -8.34
CA VAL A 485 -6.33 7.14 -9.67
C VAL A 485 -7.72 7.62 -10.09
N TRP A 486 -8.69 7.49 -9.19
CA TRP A 486 -10.06 7.92 -9.46
C TRP A 486 -10.17 9.42 -9.68
N SER A 487 -9.35 10.23 -8.98
CA SER A 487 -9.32 11.68 -9.14
C SER A 487 -8.84 12.12 -10.53
N TYR A 488 -7.97 11.36 -11.18
CA TYR A 488 -7.53 11.62 -12.56
C TYR A 488 -8.65 11.43 -13.58
N THR A 489 -9.45 10.38 -13.44
CA THR A 489 -10.57 10.10 -14.36
C THR A 489 -11.70 11.11 -14.21
N ALA A 490 -11.95 11.61 -13.01
CA ALA A 490 -12.91 12.68 -12.78
C ALA A 490 -12.55 13.98 -13.53
N LYS A 491 -11.26 14.33 -13.58
CA LYS A 491 -10.75 15.52 -14.29
C LYS A 491 -10.81 15.38 -15.81
N ALA A 492 -10.54 14.19 -16.35
CA ALA A 492 -10.57 13.93 -17.79
C ALA A 492 -11.98 14.15 -18.38
N LYS A 493 -13.03 13.70 -17.70
CA LYS A 493 -14.42 13.93 -18.10
C LYS A 493 -14.80 15.41 -18.13
N ARG A 494 -14.31 16.23 -17.18
CA ARG A 494 -14.55 17.68 -17.18
C ARG A 494 -13.96 18.38 -18.40
N LYS A 495 -12.76 17.98 -18.86
CA LYS A 495 -12.14 18.56 -20.05
C LYS A 495 -12.88 18.21 -21.33
N LEU A 496 -13.42 17.01 -21.44
CA LEU A 496 -14.25 16.59 -22.59
C LEU A 496 -15.61 17.28 -22.62
N SER A 497 -16.26 17.46 -21.48
CA SER A 497 -17.52 18.21 -21.36
C SER A 497 -17.37 19.72 -21.63
N ALA A 498 -16.22 20.30 -21.36
CA ALA A 498 -15.93 21.72 -21.65
C ALA A 498 -15.53 21.98 -23.11
N LYS A 499 -15.29 20.91 -23.92
CA LYS A 499 -15.01 21.01 -25.36
C LYS A 499 -16.22 20.68 -26.24
N LYS A 500 -17.35 20.20 -25.66
CA LYS A 500 -18.65 20.10 -26.29
C LYS A 500 -19.51 21.33 -25.97
#